data_b89cc5775201258ce4c5cee7459bd83f
#
_entry.id   b89cc5775201258ce4c5cee7459bd83f
#
_cell.length_a   1.000
_cell.length_b   1.000
_cell.length_c   1.000
_cell.angle_alpha   90.00
_cell.angle_beta   90.00
_cell.angle_gamma   90.00
#
_symmetry.space_group_name_H-M   'P 1'
#
loop_
_entity.id
_entity.type
_entity.pdbx_description
1 polymer ?
#
loop_
_entity_poly.entity_id
_entity_poly.type
_entity_poly.pdbx_seq_one_letter_code
_entity_poly.pdbx_strand_id
1 'polypeptide(L)'
;MKTITFILQMLFQAFSSILTFLFETISDAFNSNNKEYKADFAVPGILLSRFNYGFCLTGSKKLTCKDSYQNALIMGGTGVGKSSVVLFPSLYSMRGSFIVHDPSGELLLKSAGYLQQKGYEIKVLHFANPDISSRYNPVSRAKSSSDIQKLASMLVETALGGKSKDPFWNTQATSLLTILITILKTQEVEFQNLYNVRQLLNRMGGNPESVDALFSEYADNVLFSEYKSFIAYDEKVLSGIIATCKASLNLFGDESIARVTATDTIDFMEFRNKPTVLFIQNSVADQKYYSVLTSIFFEQFFSFLLGRFPKKEEKDIFLLIDEASSLNLPTLPLAVANVRKHRSGIMLLVQDFNQLVHHYGKNDADGIKSNCFAKMYFTGQSLETASELEKTLGKYEYKDKDGRKVVRSLMTNDEIRMMKINRALLICGHHPPIKARLNPYYKNVFYSGYSKLPVPKLQNKILIEHLFILPTEIFKKDSNKEEDGNA
;
A
#
# COMPACT_ATOMS: atom_id res chain seq x y z
N MET A 1 -25.06 -24.46 22.79
CA MET A 1 -23.62 -24.32 23.05
C MET A 1 -23.02 -22.96 22.64
N LYS A 2 -23.21 -22.45 21.41
CA LYS A 2 -22.64 -21.16 20.97
C LYS A 2 -23.08 -19.95 21.80
N THR A 3 -24.33 -19.91 22.26
CA THR A 3 -24.90 -18.81 23.04
C THR A 3 -24.34 -18.75 24.47
N ILE A 4 -24.13 -19.91 25.09
CA ILE A 4 -23.56 -20.02 26.44
C ILE A 4 -22.09 -19.60 26.44
N THR A 5 -21.34 -19.98 25.41
CA THR A 5 -19.94 -19.56 25.23
C THR A 5 -19.82 -18.06 25.04
N PHE A 6 -20.75 -17.45 24.31
CA PHE A 6 -20.82 -16.01 24.10
C PHE A 6 -21.12 -15.23 25.40
N ILE A 7 -22.10 -15.72 26.19
CA ILE A 7 -22.44 -15.10 27.49
C ILE A 7 -21.28 -15.23 28.48
N LEU A 8 -20.64 -16.38 28.54
CA LEU A 8 -19.45 -16.60 29.39
C LEU A 8 -18.28 -15.69 28.98
N GLN A 9 -18.09 -15.45 27.69
CA GLN A 9 -17.09 -14.50 27.19
C GLN A 9 -17.39 -13.06 27.58
N MET A 10 -18.64 -12.62 27.48
CA MET A 10 -19.06 -11.29 27.91
C MET A 10 -18.91 -11.09 29.42
N LEU A 11 -19.29 -12.09 30.22
CA LEU A 11 -19.13 -12.05 31.67
C LEU A 11 -17.65 -12.01 32.07
N PHE A 12 -16.81 -12.76 31.41
CA PHE A 12 -15.36 -12.75 31.67
C PHE A 12 -14.71 -11.41 31.28
N GLN A 13 -15.14 -10.78 30.18
CA GLN A 13 -14.68 -9.45 29.80
C GLN A 13 -15.15 -8.37 30.80
N ALA A 14 -16.40 -8.41 31.20
CA ALA A 14 -16.94 -7.48 32.21
C ALA A 14 -16.22 -7.65 33.55
N PHE A 15 -16.00 -8.88 34.00
CA PHE A 15 -15.29 -9.16 35.24
C PHE A 15 -13.82 -8.72 35.19
N SER A 16 -13.14 -8.99 34.08
CA SER A 16 -11.77 -8.52 33.84
C SER A 16 -11.66 -7.00 33.84
N SER A 17 -12.61 -6.30 33.23
CA SER A 17 -12.66 -4.83 33.20
C SER A 17 -12.93 -4.24 34.59
N ILE A 18 -13.83 -4.85 35.37
CA ILE A 18 -14.12 -4.41 36.75
C ILE A 18 -12.91 -4.64 37.66
N LEU A 19 -12.24 -5.79 37.53
CA LEU A 19 -11.03 -6.07 38.31
C LEU A 19 -9.88 -5.10 37.98
N THR A 20 -9.72 -4.75 36.72
CA THR A 20 -8.71 -3.78 36.26
C THR A 20 -9.03 -2.38 36.80
N PHE A 21 -10.29 -1.96 36.73
CA PHE A 21 -10.75 -0.67 37.26
C PHE A 21 -10.59 -0.58 38.78
N LEU A 22 -10.94 -1.64 39.53
CA LEU A 22 -10.74 -1.70 40.96
C LEU A 22 -9.25 -1.67 41.33
N PHE A 23 -8.39 -2.38 40.58
CA PHE A 23 -6.96 -2.38 40.84
C PHE A 23 -6.32 -1.01 40.57
N GLU A 24 -6.75 -0.31 39.54
CA GLU A 24 -6.33 1.06 39.20
C GLU A 24 -6.79 2.04 40.29
N THR A 25 -8.08 1.96 40.68
CA THR A 25 -8.64 2.86 41.73
C THR A 25 -7.98 2.66 43.10
N ILE A 26 -7.65 1.42 43.47
CA ILE A 26 -6.94 1.11 44.70
C ILE A 26 -5.47 1.53 44.60
N SER A 27 -4.82 1.33 43.46
CA SER A 27 -3.43 1.76 43.23
C SER A 27 -3.30 3.28 43.28
N ASP A 28 -4.23 4.00 42.69
CA ASP A 28 -4.27 5.47 42.71
C ASP A 28 -4.57 6.02 44.11
N ALA A 29 -5.43 5.36 44.86
CA ALA A 29 -5.73 5.74 46.27
C ALA A 29 -4.55 5.54 47.21
N PHE A 30 -3.73 4.52 47.00
CA PHE A 30 -2.51 4.27 47.80
C PHE A 30 -1.29 5.11 47.38
N ASN A 31 -1.25 5.66 46.16
CA ASN A 31 -0.13 6.42 45.60
C ASN A 31 -0.35 7.94 45.58
N SER A 32 -1.12 8.49 46.52
CA SER A 32 -1.39 9.94 46.62
C SER A 32 -0.17 10.78 47.09
N ASN A 33 1.05 10.30 46.87
CA ASN A 33 2.25 11.11 47.02
C ASN A 33 2.48 11.97 45.79
N ASN A 34 2.68 13.28 45.95
CA ASN A 34 3.04 14.29 44.97
C ASN A 34 4.29 13.92 44.17
N LYS A 35 4.17 13.04 43.17
CA LYS A 35 5.25 12.74 42.23
C LYS A 35 5.17 13.75 41.09
N GLU A 36 6.27 14.43 40.83
CA GLU A 36 6.41 15.36 39.69
C GLU A 36 6.54 14.60 38.39
N TYR A 37 7.22 13.44 38.39
CA TYR A 37 7.44 12.60 37.21
C TYR A 37 6.74 11.25 37.39
N LYS A 38 5.76 10.95 36.52
CA LYS A 38 4.85 9.79 36.67
C LYS A 38 4.79 8.89 35.42
N ALA A 39 5.83 8.90 34.57
CA ALA A 39 5.83 8.02 33.41
C ALA A 39 5.81 6.55 33.82
N ASP A 40 4.92 5.75 33.26
CA ASP A 40 4.81 4.31 33.51
C ASP A 40 4.35 3.57 32.26
N PHE A 41 4.54 2.25 32.26
CA PHE A 41 4.07 1.37 31.21
C PHE A 41 2.64 0.90 31.49
N ALA A 42 1.79 1.03 30.48
CA ALA A 42 0.45 0.44 30.55
C ALA A 42 0.49 -1.09 30.43
N VAL A 43 -0.49 -1.73 31.06
CA VAL A 43 -0.74 -3.15 30.85
C VAL A 43 -1.33 -3.36 29.44
N PRO A 44 -0.77 -4.27 28.63
CA PRO A 44 -1.26 -4.48 27.24
C PRO A 44 -2.75 -4.77 27.12
N GLY A 45 -3.40 -5.30 28.17
CA GLY A 45 -4.82 -5.65 28.20
C GLY A 45 -5.78 -4.46 28.13
N ILE A 46 -5.33 -3.25 28.43
CA ILE A 46 -6.15 -2.02 28.35
C ILE A 46 -6.52 -1.71 26.91
N LEU A 47 -5.61 -1.92 25.97
CA LEU A 47 -5.79 -1.55 24.55
C LEU A 47 -5.87 -2.77 23.63
N LEU A 48 -5.16 -3.83 23.95
CA LEU A 48 -4.97 -5.00 23.10
C LEU A 48 -5.70 -6.22 23.68
N SER A 49 -6.54 -6.88 22.86
CA SER A 49 -7.23 -8.10 23.25
C SER A 49 -7.01 -9.24 22.25
N ARG A 50 -7.04 -10.48 22.73
CA ARG A 50 -7.06 -11.68 21.86
C ARG A 50 -8.37 -11.81 21.07
N PHE A 51 -9.43 -11.18 21.54
CA PHE A 51 -10.77 -11.26 20.99
C PHE A 51 -11.09 -10.15 19.97
N ASN A 52 -10.25 -9.16 19.84
CA ASN A 52 -10.38 -8.11 18.84
C ASN A 52 -10.06 -8.65 17.42
N TYR A 53 -10.46 -7.91 16.40
CA TYR A 53 -10.35 -8.30 14.98
C TYR A 53 -9.61 -7.29 14.12
N GLY A 54 -8.89 -6.35 14.72
CA GLY A 54 -8.02 -5.39 14.04
C GLY A 54 -6.56 -5.86 13.96
N PHE A 55 -5.64 -4.93 13.72
CA PHE A 55 -4.21 -5.20 13.58
C PHE A 55 -3.64 -5.98 14.77
N CYS A 56 -2.96 -7.08 14.48
CA CYS A 56 -2.27 -7.87 15.48
C CYS A 56 -0.88 -7.29 15.72
N LEU A 57 -0.61 -6.79 16.93
CA LEU A 57 0.64 -6.11 17.25
C LEU A 57 1.62 -6.93 18.10
N THR A 58 1.17 -8.05 18.67
CA THR A 58 2.04 -8.86 19.55
C THR A 58 2.14 -10.33 19.16
N GLY A 59 1.56 -10.69 17.99
CA GLY A 59 1.42 -12.08 17.56
C GLY A 59 0.24 -12.83 18.18
N SER A 60 -0.47 -12.19 19.14
CA SER A 60 -1.67 -12.79 19.75
C SER A 60 -2.73 -11.76 20.15
N LYS A 61 -2.32 -10.56 20.53
CA LYS A 61 -3.22 -9.48 20.93
C LYS A 61 -3.36 -8.44 19.83
N LYS A 62 -4.58 -7.97 19.62
CA LYS A 62 -5.02 -7.15 18.50
C LYS A 62 -5.68 -5.87 18.96
N LEU A 63 -5.57 -4.83 18.15
CA LEU A 63 -6.41 -3.64 18.22
C LEU A 63 -7.86 -3.98 17.86
N THR A 64 -8.80 -3.09 18.17
CA THR A 64 -10.12 -3.12 17.55
C THR A 64 -10.04 -2.76 16.07
N CYS A 65 -11.06 -3.08 15.26
CA CYS A 65 -11.13 -2.60 13.87
C CYS A 65 -11.12 -1.06 13.82
N LYS A 66 -11.84 -0.41 14.73
CA LYS A 66 -11.92 1.07 14.78
C LYS A 66 -10.57 1.73 15.05
N ASP A 67 -9.77 1.16 15.96
CA ASP A 67 -8.41 1.65 16.23
C ASP A 67 -7.48 1.37 15.04
N SER A 68 -7.71 0.25 14.34
CA SER A 68 -6.93 -0.14 13.16
C SER A 68 -7.18 0.78 11.94
N TYR A 69 -8.34 1.43 11.84
CA TYR A 69 -8.57 2.46 10.80
C TYR A 69 -7.67 3.70 11.01
N GLN A 70 -7.13 3.87 12.21
CA GLN A 70 -6.21 4.97 12.53
C GLN A 70 -4.75 4.63 12.22
N ASN A 71 -4.51 3.61 11.42
CA ASN A 71 -3.23 3.17 10.88
C ASN A 71 -2.22 2.67 11.93
N ALA A 72 -1.21 1.96 11.44
CA ALA A 72 -0.09 1.48 12.25
C ALA A 72 1.24 1.65 11.50
N LEU A 73 2.27 2.10 12.22
CA LEU A 73 3.64 2.19 11.73
C LEU A 73 4.53 1.26 12.54
N ILE A 74 5.13 0.28 11.88
CA ILE A 74 5.93 -0.78 12.49
C ILE A 74 7.38 -0.60 12.07
N MET A 75 8.25 -0.34 13.03
CA MET A 75 9.67 -0.01 12.79
C MET A 75 10.59 -1.07 13.41
N GLY A 76 11.54 -1.55 12.62
CA GLY A 76 12.56 -2.50 13.09
C GLY A 76 13.38 -3.07 11.95
N GLY A 77 14.62 -3.38 12.20
CA GLY A 77 15.57 -3.93 11.23
C GLY A 77 15.12 -5.26 10.60
N THR A 78 15.93 -5.76 9.69
CA THR A 78 15.70 -7.08 9.08
C THR A 78 15.86 -8.18 10.13
N GLY A 79 15.04 -9.23 10.06
CA GLY A 79 15.16 -10.41 10.94
C GLY A 79 14.62 -10.26 12.35
N VAL A 80 14.16 -9.07 12.79
CA VAL A 80 13.61 -8.88 14.14
C VAL A 80 12.20 -9.48 14.31
N GLY A 81 11.61 -10.03 13.25
CA GLY A 81 10.35 -10.75 13.32
C GLY A 81 9.10 -9.90 13.02
N LYS A 82 9.21 -8.77 12.33
CA LYS A 82 8.06 -7.94 11.95
C LYS A 82 6.94 -8.76 11.29
N SER A 83 7.23 -9.42 10.18
CA SER A 83 6.23 -10.21 9.43
C SER A 83 5.67 -11.35 10.27
N SER A 84 6.54 -12.07 11.03
CA SER A 84 6.12 -13.22 11.85
C SER A 84 5.28 -12.86 13.08
N VAL A 85 5.40 -11.64 13.59
CA VAL A 85 4.67 -11.16 14.78
C VAL A 85 3.44 -10.34 14.41
N VAL A 86 3.51 -9.60 13.29
CA VAL A 86 2.49 -8.61 12.95
C VAL A 86 1.68 -9.03 11.72
N LEU A 87 2.31 -9.28 10.56
CA LEU A 87 1.59 -9.53 9.31
C LEU A 87 0.87 -10.87 9.30
N PHE A 88 1.58 -11.99 9.54
CA PHE A 88 0.92 -13.30 9.58
C PHE A 88 -0.20 -13.39 10.61
N PRO A 89 0.00 -12.98 11.88
CA PRO A 89 -1.08 -13.00 12.85
C PRO A 89 -2.24 -12.07 12.50
N SER A 90 -1.99 -10.96 11.81
CA SER A 90 -3.04 -10.09 11.29
C SER A 90 -3.87 -10.81 10.23
N LEU A 91 -3.25 -11.41 9.20
CA LEU A 91 -3.93 -12.18 8.15
C LEU A 91 -4.73 -13.37 8.72
N TYR A 92 -4.24 -14.02 9.78
CA TYR A 92 -4.95 -15.16 10.40
C TYR A 92 -6.12 -14.74 11.29
N SER A 93 -6.21 -13.51 11.74
CA SER A 93 -7.14 -13.15 12.81
C SER A 93 -8.02 -11.94 12.55
N MET A 94 -7.69 -11.11 11.59
CA MET A 94 -8.48 -9.92 11.24
C MET A 94 -9.73 -10.29 10.45
N ARG A 95 -10.65 -9.34 10.36
CA ARG A 95 -11.84 -9.39 9.51
C ARG A 95 -11.81 -8.21 8.54
N GLY A 96 -12.34 -8.43 7.34
CA GLY A 96 -12.34 -7.45 6.25
C GLY A 96 -11.64 -7.99 5.03
N SER A 97 -11.41 -7.17 4.04
CA SER A 97 -10.61 -7.49 2.86
C SER A 97 -9.19 -6.92 3.00
N PHE A 98 -8.24 -7.50 2.28
CA PHE A 98 -6.83 -7.13 2.41
C PHE A 98 -6.18 -6.84 1.07
N ILE A 99 -5.37 -5.78 1.03
CA ILE A 99 -4.35 -5.56 0.01
C ILE A 99 -3.00 -5.76 0.70
N VAL A 100 -2.23 -6.72 0.22
CA VAL A 100 -0.98 -7.15 0.86
C VAL A 100 0.17 -6.96 -0.10
N HIS A 101 1.09 -6.05 0.21
CA HIS A 101 2.37 -5.98 -0.47
C HIS A 101 3.28 -7.06 0.11
N ASP A 102 3.60 -8.06 -0.69
CA ASP A 102 4.33 -9.27 -0.31
C ASP A 102 5.52 -9.51 -1.26
N PRO A 103 6.58 -8.68 -1.17
CA PRO A 103 7.70 -8.79 -2.12
C PRO A 103 8.39 -10.16 -2.09
N SER A 104 8.39 -10.84 -0.95
CA SER A 104 9.02 -12.15 -0.79
C SER A 104 8.14 -13.32 -1.24
N GLY A 105 6.83 -13.12 -1.41
CA GLY A 105 5.85 -14.19 -1.64
C GLY A 105 5.56 -15.07 -0.42
N GLU A 106 6.19 -14.79 0.72
CA GLU A 106 6.05 -15.62 1.92
C GLU A 106 4.66 -15.48 2.55
N LEU A 107 4.07 -14.28 2.49
CA LEU A 107 2.74 -14.03 3.05
C LEU A 107 1.67 -14.82 2.29
N LEU A 108 1.70 -14.82 0.95
CA LEU A 108 0.84 -15.68 0.14
C LEU A 108 1.05 -17.15 0.48
N LEU A 109 2.31 -17.62 0.42
CA LEU A 109 2.66 -19.02 0.57
C LEU A 109 2.13 -19.61 1.88
N LYS A 110 2.18 -18.85 2.97
CA LYS A 110 1.84 -19.32 4.31
C LYS A 110 0.43 -18.95 4.77
N SER A 111 -0.28 -18.05 4.08
CA SER A 111 -1.60 -17.63 4.55
C SER A 111 -2.76 -17.93 3.59
N ALA A 112 -2.49 -18.06 2.30
CA ALA A 112 -3.55 -18.21 1.29
C ALA A 112 -4.43 -19.44 1.51
N GLY A 113 -3.85 -20.59 1.87
CA GLY A 113 -4.62 -21.81 2.15
C GLY A 113 -5.61 -21.63 3.30
N TYR A 114 -5.18 -20.99 4.38
CA TYR A 114 -6.07 -20.68 5.51
C TYR A 114 -7.15 -19.66 5.14
N LEU A 115 -6.78 -18.59 4.44
CA LEU A 115 -7.72 -17.54 4.03
C LEU A 115 -8.78 -18.11 3.09
N GLN A 116 -8.41 -18.99 2.15
CA GLN A 116 -9.37 -19.68 1.29
C GLN A 116 -10.36 -20.54 2.10
N GLN A 117 -9.89 -21.30 3.08
CA GLN A 117 -10.76 -22.08 3.98
C GLN A 117 -11.71 -21.18 4.81
N LYS A 118 -11.33 -19.93 5.05
CA LYS A 118 -12.17 -18.92 5.69
C LYS A 118 -13.15 -18.22 4.74
N GLY A 119 -13.19 -18.62 3.48
CA GLY A 119 -14.08 -18.07 2.47
C GLY A 119 -13.60 -16.78 1.82
N TYR A 120 -12.31 -16.49 1.93
CA TYR A 120 -11.71 -15.37 1.19
C TYR A 120 -11.50 -15.76 -0.27
N GLU A 121 -11.79 -14.84 -1.17
CA GLU A 121 -11.28 -14.88 -2.52
C GLU A 121 -9.81 -14.49 -2.53
N ILE A 122 -8.97 -15.34 -3.12
CA ILE A 122 -7.52 -15.13 -3.19
C ILE A 122 -7.17 -14.64 -4.58
N LYS A 123 -6.58 -13.45 -4.66
CA LYS A 123 -6.05 -12.86 -5.89
C LYS A 123 -4.56 -12.59 -5.74
N VAL A 124 -3.84 -12.69 -6.84
CA VAL A 124 -2.41 -12.37 -6.89
C VAL A 124 -2.18 -11.40 -8.04
N LEU A 125 -1.38 -10.38 -7.80
CA LEU A 125 -0.85 -9.51 -8.84
C LEU A 125 0.67 -9.71 -8.89
N HIS A 126 1.14 -10.33 -9.97
CA HIS A 126 2.53 -10.69 -10.16
C HIS A 126 2.98 -10.31 -11.57
N PHE A 127 3.69 -9.19 -11.71
CA PHE A 127 4.01 -8.63 -13.02
C PHE A 127 4.97 -9.49 -13.85
N ALA A 128 5.82 -10.29 -13.21
CA ALA A 128 6.75 -11.19 -13.91
C ALA A 128 6.12 -12.55 -14.28
N ASN A 129 4.97 -12.92 -13.71
CA ASN A 129 4.35 -14.21 -13.93
C ASN A 129 2.87 -14.07 -14.31
N PRO A 130 2.57 -13.89 -15.62
CA PRO A 130 1.20 -13.74 -16.10
C PRO A 130 0.29 -14.94 -15.81
N ASP A 131 0.83 -16.16 -15.66
CA ASP A 131 0.03 -17.38 -15.56
C ASP A 131 -0.72 -17.51 -14.22
N ILE A 132 -0.15 -16.93 -13.15
CA ILE A 132 -0.78 -16.88 -11.83
C ILE A 132 -1.38 -15.52 -11.50
N SER A 133 -1.06 -14.50 -12.30
CA SER A 133 -1.41 -13.12 -12.00
C SER A 133 -2.84 -12.78 -12.41
N SER A 134 -3.58 -12.13 -11.54
CA SER A 134 -4.72 -11.32 -11.93
C SER A 134 -4.25 -10.22 -12.90
N ARG A 135 -5.13 -9.70 -13.71
CA ARG A 135 -4.84 -8.64 -14.68
C ARG A 135 -5.19 -7.29 -14.07
N TYR A 136 -4.30 -6.32 -14.28
CA TYR A 136 -4.47 -4.96 -13.79
C TYR A 136 -4.09 -3.97 -14.88
N ASN A 137 -5.09 -3.33 -15.49
CA ASN A 137 -4.89 -2.31 -16.52
C ASN A 137 -5.11 -0.91 -15.93
N PRO A 138 -4.06 -0.12 -15.72
CA PRO A 138 -4.21 1.22 -15.16
C PRO A 138 -4.98 2.19 -16.07
N VAL A 139 -4.97 1.98 -17.40
CA VAL A 139 -5.71 2.81 -18.37
C VAL A 139 -7.21 2.60 -18.23
N SER A 140 -7.68 1.38 -18.02
CA SER A 140 -9.11 1.09 -17.85
C SER A 140 -9.72 1.78 -16.65
N ARG A 141 -8.90 2.11 -15.65
CA ARG A 141 -9.31 2.79 -14.40
C ARG A 141 -9.32 4.30 -14.50
N ALA A 142 -8.57 4.87 -15.45
CA ALA A 142 -8.60 6.30 -15.74
C ALA A 142 -9.88 6.64 -16.51
N LYS A 143 -10.92 7.08 -15.81
CA LYS A 143 -12.27 7.32 -16.37
C LYS A 143 -12.51 8.76 -16.77
N SER A 144 -11.88 9.70 -16.11
CA SER A 144 -11.97 11.13 -16.39
C SER A 144 -10.67 11.67 -16.99
N SER A 145 -10.70 12.82 -17.63
CA SER A 145 -9.50 13.51 -18.12
C SER A 145 -8.49 13.75 -17.00
N SER A 146 -8.96 14.08 -15.79
CA SER A 146 -8.10 14.25 -14.62
C SER A 146 -7.43 12.95 -14.17
N ASP A 147 -8.10 11.78 -14.30
CA ASP A 147 -7.51 10.49 -13.98
C ASP A 147 -6.44 10.11 -15.00
N ILE A 148 -6.68 10.41 -16.28
CA ILE A 148 -5.71 10.18 -17.36
C ILE A 148 -4.46 11.05 -17.12
N GLN A 149 -4.63 12.33 -16.81
CA GLN A 149 -3.52 13.23 -16.51
C GLN A 149 -2.73 12.78 -15.29
N LYS A 150 -3.41 12.35 -14.20
CA LYS A 150 -2.74 11.78 -13.01
C LYS A 150 -1.96 10.51 -13.38
N LEU A 151 -2.53 9.62 -14.17
CA LEU A 151 -1.83 8.41 -14.61
C LEU A 151 -0.57 8.76 -15.40
N ALA A 152 -0.67 9.69 -16.35
CA ALA A 152 0.46 10.16 -17.14
C ALA A 152 1.56 10.80 -16.25
N SER A 153 1.18 11.66 -15.29
CA SER A 153 2.11 12.26 -14.33
C SER A 153 2.82 11.19 -13.51
N MET A 154 2.08 10.21 -12.97
CA MET A 154 2.65 9.11 -12.18
C MET A 154 3.65 8.27 -12.99
N LEU A 155 3.34 7.97 -14.25
CA LEU A 155 4.25 7.24 -15.14
C LEU A 155 5.58 8.01 -15.31
N VAL A 156 5.50 9.32 -15.57
CA VAL A 156 6.69 10.16 -15.77
C VAL A 156 7.48 10.32 -14.46
N GLU A 157 6.83 10.70 -13.37
CA GLU A 157 7.48 10.96 -12.08
C GLU A 157 8.13 9.71 -11.49
N THR A 158 7.45 8.57 -11.58
CA THR A 158 7.95 7.32 -11.00
C THR A 158 9.11 6.76 -11.81
N ALA A 159 9.03 6.81 -13.14
CA ALA A 159 10.09 6.31 -14.00
C ALA A 159 11.37 7.17 -13.96
N LEU A 160 11.23 8.48 -13.84
CA LEU A 160 12.36 9.43 -13.85
C LEU A 160 12.85 9.78 -12.43
N GLY A 161 12.21 9.23 -11.39
CA GLY A 161 12.65 9.39 -9.99
C GLY A 161 12.52 10.79 -9.44
N GLY A 162 11.63 11.63 -9.95
CA GLY A 162 11.35 12.99 -9.46
C GLY A 162 12.55 13.97 -9.50
N LYS A 163 13.67 13.57 -10.06
CA LYS A 163 14.96 14.30 -10.04
C LYS A 163 15.30 15.01 -11.35
N SER A 164 14.31 15.27 -12.19
CA SER A 164 14.60 16.06 -13.41
C SER A 164 15.04 17.46 -13.00
N LYS A 165 16.22 17.86 -13.48
CA LYS A 165 16.74 19.22 -13.27
C LYS A 165 15.93 20.27 -14.04
N ASP A 166 15.21 19.85 -15.08
CA ASP A 166 14.40 20.71 -15.91
C ASP A 166 12.94 20.18 -15.92
N PRO A 167 12.01 20.90 -15.28
CA PRO A 167 10.60 20.54 -15.24
C PRO A 167 9.93 20.51 -16.62
N PHE A 168 10.47 21.19 -17.61
CA PHE A 168 9.92 21.27 -18.96
C PHE A 168 9.69 19.89 -19.57
N TRP A 169 10.72 19.03 -19.57
CA TRP A 169 10.65 17.71 -20.17
C TRP A 169 9.60 16.81 -19.51
N ASN A 170 9.51 16.84 -18.18
CA ASN A 170 8.50 16.07 -17.45
C ASN A 170 7.09 16.57 -17.73
N THR A 171 6.89 17.89 -17.79
CA THR A 171 5.59 18.48 -18.08
C THR A 171 5.15 18.14 -19.49
N GLN A 172 6.03 18.30 -20.50
CA GLN A 172 5.70 17.99 -21.88
C GLN A 172 5.48 16.50 -22.10
N ALA A 173 6.28 15.63 -21.45
CA ALA A 173 6.06 14.18 -21.52
C ALA A 173 4.70 13.78 -20.89
N THR A 174 4.34 14.37 -19.76
CA THR A 174 3.03 14.15 -19.12
C THR A 174 1.90 14.56 -20.04
N SER A 175 2.00 15.74 -20.69
CA SER A 175 0.99 16.23 -21.62
C SER A 175 0.87 15.32 -22.85
N LEU A 176 1.99 14.92 -23.48
CA LEU A 176 1.96 14.01 -24.63
C LEU A 176 1.39 12.63 -24.26
N LEU A 177 1.78 12.06 -23.11
CA LEU A 177 1.19 10.79 -22.64
C LEU A 177 -0.31 10.92 -22.37
N THR A 178 -0.77 12.06 -21.83
CA THR A 178 -2.19 12.35 -21.62
C THR A 178 -2.94 12.30 -22.96
N ILE A 179 -2.44 12.97 -23.99
CA ILE A 179 -3.00 13.00 -25.33
C ILE A 179 -3.07 11.58 -25.91
N LEU A 180 -1.97 10.80 -25.83
CA LEU A 180 -1.90 9.45 -26.38
C LEU A 180 -2.81 8.46 -25.62
N ILE A 181 -2.95 8.58 -24.32
CA ILE A 181 -3.89 7.77 -23.55
C ILE A 181 -5.32 8.16 -23.91
N THR A 182 -5.61 9.46 -24.08
CA THR A 182 -6.94 9.96 -24.41
C THR A 182 -7.38 9.44 -25.78
N ILE A 183 -6.53 9.49 -26.80
CA ILE A 183 -6.88 8.93 -28.12
C ILE A 183 -7.08 7.42 -28.09
N LEU A 184 -6.32 6.68 -27.28
CA LEU A 184 -6.57 5.24 -27.11
C LEU A 184 -7.91 4.94 -26.42
N LYS A 185 -8.39 5.84 -25.57
CA LYS A 185 -9.71 5.69 -24.93
C LYS A 185 -10.88 5.81 -25.91
N THR A 186 -10.66 6.31 -27.12
CA THR A 186 -11.66 6.31 -28.19
C THR A 186 -11.72 4.98 -28.95
N GLN A 187 -10.71 4.14 -28.80
CA GLN A 187 -10.63 2.84 -29.48
C GLN A 187 -11.34 1.75 -28.68
N GLU A 188 -11.47 0.55 -29.27
CA GLU A 188 -12.04 -0.61 -28.58
C GLU A 188 -11.29 -0.92 -27.27
N VAL A 189 -12.03 -1.40 -26.26
CA VAL A 189 -11.53 -1.57 -24.87
C VAL A 189 -10.29 -2.47 -24.82
N GLU A 190 -10.19 -3.45 -25.71
CA GLU A 190 -9.06 -4.39 -25.77
C GLU A 190 -7.74 -3.72 -26.17
N PHE A 191 -7.80 -2.58 -26.89
CA PHE A 191 -6.62 -1.81 -27.28
C PHE A 191 -6.22 -0.75 -26.25
N GLN A 192 -7.05 -0.46 -25.26
CA GLN A 192 -6.84 0.57 -24.25
C GLN A 192 -5.85 0.13 -23.18
N ASN A 193 -4.56 0.02 -23.50
CA ASN A 193 -3.50 -0.38 -22.57
C ASN A 193 -2.18 0.39 -22.81
N LEU A 194 -1.29 0.38 -21.81
CA LEU A 194 -0.02 1.14 -21.90
C LEU A 194 0.98 0.56 -22.91
N TYR A 195 0.86 -0.72 -23.26
CA TYR A 195 1.65 -1.29 -24.35
C TYR A 195 1.33 -0.58 -25.68
N ASN A 196 0.04 -0.35 -25.97
CA ASN A 196 -0.37 0.36 -27.19
C ASN A 196 0.00 1.86 -27.14
N VAL A 197 -0.01 2.51 -25.98
CA VAL A 197 0.55 3.89 -25.85
C VAL A 197 2.01 3.90 -26.28
N ARG A 198 2.79 2.91 -25.83
CA ARG A 198 4.20 2.76 -26.23
C ARG A 198 4.35 2.49 -27.75
N GLN A 199 3.45 1.70 -28.35
CA GLN A 199 3.45 1.48 -29.80
C GLN A 199 3.14 2.78 -30.57
N LEU A 200 2.19 3.59 -30.13
CA LEU A 200 1.94 4.90 -30.73
C LEU A 200 3.17 5.81 -30.69
N LEU A 201 3.88 5.87 -29.54
CA LEU A 201 5.14 6.61 -29.43
C LEU A 201 6.22 6.11 -30.40
N ASN A 202 6.30 4.79 -30.61
CA ASN A 202 7.25 4.23 -31.58
C ASN A 202 6.89 4.67 -33.02
N ARG A 203 5.60 4.68 -33.34
CA ARG A 203 5.12 5.11 -34.67
C ARG A 203 5.33 6.62 -34.88
N MET A 204 5.13 7.46 -33.86
CA MET A 204 5.45 8.91 -34.00
C MET A 204 6.91 9.15 -34.42
N GLY A 205 7.85 8.28 -34.01
CA GLY A 205 9.25 8.38 -34.43
C GLY A 205 9.60 7.72 -35.78
N GLY A 206 8.79 6.75 -36.24
CA GLY A 206 9.12 5.95 -37.44
C GLY A 206 8.14 6.04 -38.57
N ASN A 207 6.86 6.28 -38.29
CA ASN A 207 5.77 6.46 -39.26
C ASN A 207 4.71 7.42 -38.70
N PRO A 208 4.99 8.73 -38.65
CA PRO A 208 4.10 9.71 -38.06
C PRO A 208 2.76 9.83 -38.78
N GLU A 209 2.71 9.54 -40.11
CA GLU A 209 1.49 9.63 -40.90
C GLU A 209 0.38 8.72 -40.38
N SER A 210 0.75 7.52 -39.89
CA SER A 210 -0.23 6.60 -39.28
C SER A 210 -0.86 7.15 -37.99
N VAL A 211 -0.09 7.91 -37.22
CA VAL A 211 -0.60 8.55 -35.98
C VAL A 211 -1.45 9.77 -36.33
N ASP A 212 -1.04 10.56 -37.31
CA ASP A 212 -1.84 11.67 -37.87
C ASP A 212 -3.21 11.20 -38.36
N ALA A 213 -3.27 10.07 -39.07
CA ALA A 213 -4.53 9.48 -39.54
C ALA A 213 -5.44 9.10 -38.36
N LEU A 214 -4.89 8.44 -37.30
CA LEU A 214 -5.64 8.10 -36.13
C LEU A 214 -6.26 9.33 -35.43
N PHE A 215 -5.47 10.40 -35.23
CA PHE A 215 -5.99 11.61 -34.65
C PHE A 215 -7.01 12.33 -35.51
N SER A 216 -6.81 12.33 -36.86
CA SER A 216 -7.73 12.96 -37.81
C SER A 216 -9.09 12.28 -37.80
N GLU A 217 -9.16 10.97 -37.56
CA GLU A 217 -10.39 10.18 -37.62
C GLU A 217 -11.12 10.15 -36.27
N TYR A 218 -10.40 10.01 -35.14
CA TYR A 218 -11.01 9.71 -33.85
C TYR A 218 -10.89 10.83 -32.79
N ALA A 219 -10.06 11.86 -33.02
CA ALA A 219 -9.95 12.96 -32.07
C ALA A 219 -11.06 14.00 -32.27
N ASP A 220 -11.57 14.53 -31.16
CA ASP A 220 -12.35 15.77 -31.24
C ASP A 220 -11.45 16.98 -31.53
N ASN A 221 -12.07 18.11 -31.81
CA ASN A 221 -11.35 19.33 -32.20
C ASN A 221 -10.31 19.78 -31.17
N VAL A 222 -10.57 19.57 -29.87
CA VAL A 222 -9.67 19.98 -28.76
C VAL A 222 -8.46 19.06 -28.75
N LEU A 223 -8.69 17.76 -28.69
CA LEU A 223 -7.63 16.75 -28.66
C LEU A 223 -6.76 16.80 -29.92
N PHE A 224 -7.38 17.02 -31.07
CA PHE A 224 -6.66 17.20 -32.35
C PHE A 224 -5.77 18.44 -32.32
N SER A 225 -6.28 19.57 -31.82
CA SER A 225 -5.51 20.79 -31.71
C SER A 225 -4.33 20.64 -30.72
N GLU A 226 -4.53 19.97 -29.59
CA GLU A 226 -3.47 19.64 -28.62
C GLU A 226 -2.38 18.76 -29.26
N TYR A 227 -2.78 17.72 -30.00
CA TYR A 227 -1.83 16.87 -30.72
C TYR A 227 -1.04 17.68 -31.77
N LYS A 228 -1.69 18.52 -32.58
CA LYS A 228 -1.04 19.35 -33.58
C LYS A 228 -0.04 20.32 -32.96
N SER A 229 -0.28 20.82 -31.74
CA SER A 229 0.67 21.69 -31.02
C SER A 229 1.97 20.96 -30.70
N PHE A 230 1.93 19.64 -30.45
CA PHE A 230 3.13 18.85 -30.22
C PHE A 230 3.94 18.60 -31.48
N ILE A 231 3.29 18.24 -32.57
CA ILE A 231 4.02 18.01 -33.83
C ILE A 231 4.53 19.30 -34.48
N ALA A 232 4.09 20.46 -34.00
CA ALA A 232 4.60 21.75 -34.43
C ALA A 232 5.93 22.17 -33.77
N TYR A 233 6.39 21.43 -32.70
CA TYR A 233 7.71 21.64 -32.16
C TYR A 233 8.81 21.34 -33.17
N ASP A 234 9.96 22.00 -33.02
CA ASP A 234 11.12 21.62 -33.83
C ASP A 234 11.54 20.16 -33.52
N GLU A 235 12.18 19.51 -34.50
CA GLU A 235 12.51 18.09 -34.46
C GLU A 235 13.32 17.69 -33.23
N LYS A 236 14.21 18.53 -32.75
CA LYS A 236 15.05 18.22 -31.56
C LYS A 236 14.23 18.23 -30.29
N VAL A 237 13.33 19.21 -30.11
CA VAL A 237 12.45 19.31 -28.95
C VAL A 237 11.47 18.15 -28.94
N LEU A 238 10.80 17.86 -30.07
CA LEU A 238 9.87 16.76 -30.18
C LEU A 238 10.55 15.41 -29.90
N SER A 239 11.73 15.17 -30.47
CA SER A 239 12.52 13.95 -30.22
C SER A 239 12.88 13.79 -28.74
N GLY A 240 13.22 14.88 -28.05
CA GLY A 240 13.49 14.89 -26.60
C GLY A 240 12.27 14.55 -25.77
N ILE A 241 11.09 15.09 -26.10
CA ILE A 241 9.81 14.77 -25.44
C ILE A 241 9.47 13.28 -25.63
N ILE A 242 9.54 12.78 -26.88
CA ILE A 242 9.28 11.37 -27.21
C ILE A 242 10.26 10.45 -26.45
N ALA A 243 11.54 10.80 -26.37
CA ALA A 243 12.52 10.03 -25.61
C ALA A 243 12.17 9.95 -24.12
N THR A 244 11.71 11.05 -23.52
CA THR A 244 11.25 11.11 -22.13
C THR A 244 10.01 10.22 -21.91
N CYS A 245 9.05 10.28 -22.81
CA CYS A 245 7.87 9.40 -22.81
C CYS A 245 8.26 7.91 -22.95
N LYS A 246 9.17 7.58 -23.87
CA LYS A 246 9.68 6.21 -24.06
C LYS A 246 10.37 5.69 -22.81
N ALA A 247 11.16 6.52 -22.15
CA ALA A 247 11.80 6.16 -20.88
C ALA A 247 10.74 5.84 -19.79
N SER A 248 9.67 6.63 -19.72
CA SER A 248 8.57 6.43 -18.77
C SER A 248 7.75 5.16 -19.05
N LEU A 249 7.69 4.72 -20.31
CA LEU A 249 6.98 3.51 -20.73
C LEU A 249 7.90 2.32 -21.00
N ASN A 250 9.17 2.38 -20.61
CA ASN A 250 10.14 1.33 -20.93
C ASN A 250 9.71 -0.06 -20.41
N LEU A 251 9.14 -0.11 -19.21
CA LEU A 251 8.64 -1.35 -18.59
C LEU A 251 7.59 -2.07 -19.44
N PHE A 252 6.74 -1.34 -20.15
CA PHE A 252 5.67 -1.89 -20.98
C PHE A 252 6.16 -2.48 -22.30
N GLY A 253 7.47 -2.52 -22.52
CA GLY A 253 8.10 -3.32 -23.57
C GLY A 253 8.36 -4.78 -23.17
N ASP A 254 8.28 -5.10 -21.88
CA ASP A 254 8.34 -6.47 -21.38
C ASP A 254 7.01 -7.18 -21.64
N GLU A 255 7.06 -8.36 -22.25
CA GLU A 255 5.87 -9.13 -22.66
C GLU A 255 5.04 -9.54 -21.44
N SER A 256 5.68 -9.96 -20.34
CA SER A 256 4.98 -10.37 -19.12
C SER A 256 4.19 -9.20 -18.51
N ILE A 257 4.82 -8.03 -18.43
CA ILE A 257 4.17 -6.79 -17.97
C ILE A 257 3.01 -6.41 -18.90
N ALA A 258 3.27 -6.43 -20.20
CA ALA A 258 2.26 -6.10 -21.20
C ALA A 258 1.04 -7.02 -21.10
N ARG A 259 1.23 -8.34 -20.94
CA ARG A 259 0.15 -9.32 -20.73
C ARG A 259 -0.62 -9.09 -19.43
N VAL A 260 0.07 -8.80 -18.32
CA VAL A 260 -0.58 -8.53 -17.02
C VAL A 260 -1.38 -7.23 -17.03
N THR A 261 -0.92 -6.22 -17.81
CA THR A 261 -1.53 -4.89 -17.84
C THR A 261 -2.43 -4.64 -19.06
N ALA A 262 -2.65 -5.64 -19.92
CA ALA A 262 -3.49 -5.51 -21.12
C ALA A 262 -4.98 -5.37 -20.79
N THR A 263 -5.46 -6.10 -19.79
CA THR A 263 -6.86 -6.16 -19.37
C THR A 263 -6.99 -5.98 -17.86
N ASP A 264 -8.21 -5.93 -17.34
CA ASP A 264 -8.46 -5.77 -15.90
C ASP A 264 -9.40 -6.85 -15.38
N THR A 265 -8.95 -7.61 -14.37
CA THR A 265 -9.75 -8.62 -13.66
C THR A 265 -9.84 -8.34 -12.15
N ILE A 266 -9.28 -7.21 -11.70
CA ILE A 266 -9.34 -6.79 -10.31
C ILE A 266 -10.40 -5.71 -10.18
N ASP A 267 -11.60 -6.05 -9.72
CA ASP A 267 -12.60 -5.03 -9.38
C ASP A 267 -12.35 -4.52 -7.95
N PHE A 268 -12.06 -3.22 -7.79
CA PHE A 268 -11.85 -2.61 -6.47
C PHE A 268 -13.11 -2.64 -5.59
N MET A 269 -14.30 -2.62 -6.19
CA MET A 269 -15.57 -2.74 -5.45
C MET A 269 -15.75 -4.13 -4.83
N GLU A 270 -15.17 -5.15 -5.42
CA GLU A 270 -15.23 -6.52 -4.90
C GLU A 270 -14.70 -6.61 -3.46
N PHE A 271 -13.64 -5.85 -3.13
CA PHE A 271 -13.10 -5.79 -1.77
C PHE A 271 -14.08 -5.22 -0.74
N ARG A 272 -15.08 -4.46 -1.17
CA ARG A 272 -16.17 -3.97 -0.32
C ARG A 272 -17.34 -4.97 -0.22
N ASN A 273 -17.55 -5.77 -1.26
CA ASN A 273 -18.71 -6.64 -1.36
C ASN A 273 -18.48 -7.99 -0.67
N LYS A 274 -17.33 -8.60 -0.82
CA LYS A 274 -16.97 -9.91 -0.25
C LYS A 274 -15.58 -9.93 0.34
N PRO A 275 -15.29 -10.85 1.29
CA PRO A 275 -13.93 -11.00 1.80
C PRO A 275 -12.98 -11.39 0.68
N THR A 276 -12.08 -10.49 0.33
CA THR A 276 -11.10 -10.66 -0.75
C THR A 276 -9.72 -10.31 -0.24
N VAL A 277 -8.71 -11.04 -0.63
CA VAL A 277 -7.32 -10.69 -0.39
C VAL A 277 -6.56 -10.67 -1.71
N LEU A 278 -5.85 -9.58 -1.97
CA LEU A 278 -4.93 -9.43 -3.07
C LEU A 278 -3.50 -9.39 -2.53
N PHE A 279 -2.69 -10.35 -2.97
CA PHE A 279 -1.26 -10.33 -2.73
C PHE A 279 -0.56 -9.71 -3.94
N ILE A 280 0.20 -8.64 -3.71
CA ILE A 280 1.02 -8.00 -4.73
C ILE A 280 2.44 -8.49 -4.53
N GLN A 281 2.91 -9.28 -5.49
CA GLN A 281 4.20 -9.95 -5.44
C GLN A 281 5.13 -9.45 -6.53
N ASN A 282 6.37 -9.23 -6.15
CA ASN A 282 7.45 -9.00 -7.09
C ASN A 282 8.70 -9.69 -6.53
N SER A 283 9.56 -10.24 -7.38
CA SER A 283 10.84 -10.76 -6.93
C SER A 283 11.60 -9.69 -6.14
N VAL A 284 12.20 -10.07 -5.01
CA VAL A 284 13.02 -9.15 -4.21
C VAL A 284 14.18 -8.59 -5.05
N ALA A 285 14.74 -9.39 -5.95
CA ALA A 285 15.81 -8.97 -6.86
C ALA A 285 15.32 -7.89 -7.84
N ASP A 286 14.07 -7.96 -8.27
CA ASP A 286 13.48 -7.09 -9.28
C ASP A 286 12.53 -6.04 -8.68
N GLN A 287 12.49 -5.93 -7.36
CA GLN A 287 11.57 -5.05 -6.64
C GLN A 287 11.62 -3.61 -7.15
N LYS A 288 12.83 -3.09 -7.38
CA LYS A 288 13.01 -1.74 -7.92
C LYS A 288 12.43 -1.60 -9.32
N TYR A 289 12.55 -2.64 -10.15
CA TYR A 289 12.02 -2.65 -11.52
C TYR A 289 10.49 -2.60 -11.53
N TYR A 290 9.82 -3.42 -10.71
CA TYR A 290 8.36 -3.46 -10.65
C TYR A 290 7.73 -2.44 -9.70
N SER A 291 8.51 -1.70 -8.91
CA SER A 291 7.99 -0.72 -7.94
C SER A 291 7.11 0.34 -8.56
N VAL A 292 7.41 0.77 -9.80
CA VAL A 292 6.59 1.71 -10.58
C VAL A 292 5.15 1.23 -10.71
N LEU A 293 4.97 -0.01 -11.18
CA LEU A 293 3.65 -0.61 -11.40
C LEU A 293 2.89 -0.82 -10.08
N THR A 294 3.61 -1.28 -9.06
CA THR A 294 3.06 -1.44 -7.71
C THR A 294 2.61 -0.09 -7.13
N SER A 295 3.41 0.96 -7.34
CA SER A 295 3.06 2.31 -6.89
C SER A 295 1.81 2.83 -7.61
N ILE A 296 1.72 2.67 -8.94
CA ILE A 296 0.52 3.06 -9.70
C ILE A 296 -0.73 2.33 -9.20
N PHE A 297 -0.61 1.03 -8.89
CA PHE A 297 -1.71 0.26 -8.31
C PHE A 297 -2.18 0.88 -6.98
N PHE A 298 -1.26 1.13 -6.05
CA PHE A 298 -1.62 1.71 -4.74
C PHE A 298 -2.23 3.11 -4.88
N GLU A 299 -1.68 3.96 -5.74
CA GLU A 299 -2.20 5.31 -5.98
C GLU A 299 -3.64 5.29 -6.51
N GLN A 300 -3.93 4.43 -7.47
CA GLN A 300 -5.30 4.23 -7.97
C GLN A 300 -6.21 3.61 -6.90
N PHE A 301 -5.67 2.72 -6.08
CA PHE A 301 -6.42 2.14 -4.97
C PHE A 301 -6.71 3.15 -3.86
N PHE A 302 -5.77 4.05 -3.54
CA PHE A 302 -6.04 5.17 -2.63
C PHE A 302 -7.12 6.11 -3.17
N SER A 303 -7.06 6.43 -4.46
CA SER A 303 -8.10 7.23 -5.12
C SER A 303 -9.48 6.57 -5.01
N PHE A 304 -9.57 5.25 -5.20
CA PHE A 304 -10.81 4.49 -4.98
C PHE A 304 -11.27 4.56 -3.51
N LEU A 305 -10.38 4.34 -2.56
CA LEU A 305 -10.72 4.36 -1.12
C LEU A 305 -11.25 5.72 -0.69
N LEU A 306 -10.58 6.80 -1.11
CA LEU A 306 -10.90 8.17 -0.71
C LEU A 306 -12.07 8.77 -1.51
N GLY A 307 -12.41 8.17 -2.65
CA GLY A 307 -13.44 8.69 -3.57
C GLY A 307 -14.88 8.55 -3.07
N ARG A 308 -15.15 7.67 -2.10
CA ARG A 308 -16.50 7.48 -1.55
C ARG A 308 -16.51 6.92 -0.13
N PHE A 309 -17.57 7.22 0.63
CA PHE A 309 -17.80 6.58 1.92
C PHE A 309 -18.42 5.18 1.74
N PRO A 310 -17.96 4.17 2.50
CA PRO A 310 -18.54 2.83 2.43
C PRO A 310 -19.92 2.78 3.09
N LYS A 311 -20.81 1.95 2.56
CA LYS A 311 -22.11 1.63 3.17
C LYS A 311 -21.91 0.73 4.39
N LYS A 312 -22.94 0.63 5.25
CA LYS A 312 -22.86 -0.13 6.52
C LYS A 312 -22.57 -1.61 6.32
N GLU A 313 -23.17 -2.22 5.30
CA GLU A 313 -23.03 -3.63 4.94
C GLU A 313 -21.72 -3.99 4.25
N GLU A 314 -21.00 -3.00 3.71
CA GLU A 314 -19.74 -3.20 3.03
C GLU A 314 -18.63 -3.62 3.99
N LYS A 315 -17.65 -4.35 3.47
CA LYS A 315 -16.48 -4.83 4.23
C LYS A 315 -15.49 -3.70 4.51
N ASP A 316 -14.80 -3.82 5.62
CA ASP A 316 -13.63 -3.01 5.92
C ASP A 316 -12.47 -3.43 5.01
N ILE A 317 -11.58 -2.50 4.67
CA ILE A 317 -10.41 -2.79 3.85
C ILE A 317 -9.15 -2.40 4.61
N PHE A 318 -8.18 -3.32 4.66
CA PHE A 318 -6.90 -3.07 5.30
C PHE A 318 -5.76 -3.29 4.30
N LEU A 319 -4.83 -2.34 4.29
CA LEU A 319 -3.62 -2.42 3.49
C LEU A 319 -2.46 -2.80 4.41
N LEU A 320 -1.81 -3.91 4.09
CA LEU A 320 -0.63 -4.40 4.80
C LEU A 320 0.58 -4.24 3.86
N ILE A 321 1.38 -3.21 4.10
CA ILE A 321 2.49 -2.85 3.21
C ILE A 321 3.79 -3.26 3.88
N ASP A 322 4.30 -4.44 3.50
CA ASP A 322 5.63 -4.86 3.91
C ASP A 322 6.67 -4.09 3.09
N GLU A 323 7.67 -3.58 3.77
CA GLU A 323 8.76 -2.79 3.19
C GLU A 323 8.27 -1.53 2.42
N ALA A 324 7.45 -0.69 3.11
CA ALA A 324 6.81 0.49 2.54
C ALA A 324 7.82 1.49 1.93
N SER A 325 9.07 1.48 2.40
CA SER A 325 10.17 2.31 1.87
C SER A 325 10.64 1.92 0.47
N SER A 326 10.20 0.78 -0.06
CA SER A 326 10.52 0.36 -1.43
C SER A 326 9.58 0.92 -2.48
N LEU A 327 8.48 1.55 -2.07
CA LEU A 327 7.44 2.11 -2.93
C LEU A 327 7.48 3.64 -2.89
N ASN A 328 7.31 4.26 -4.05
CA ASN A 328 7.08 5.70 -4.14
C ASN A 328 5.57 5.96 -4.23
N LEU A 329 4.96 6.40 -3.14
CA LEU A 329 3.51 6.61 -3.01
C LEU A 329 3.22 8.08 -2.65
N PRO A 330 3.20 9.01 -3.62
CA PRO A 330 3.01 10.44 -3.36
C PRO A 330 1.74 10.75 -2.57
N THR A 331 0.66 9.96 -2.75
CA THR A 331 -0.61 10.16 -2.04
C THR A 331 -0.63 9.51 -0.64
N LEU A 332 0.39 8.75 -0.24
CA LEU A 332 0.40 8.06 1.06
C LEU A 332 0.19 9.00 2.27
N PRO A 333 0.83 10.19 2.36
CA PRO A 333 0.57 11.13 3.46
C PRO A 333 -0.91 11.53 3.57
N LEU A 334 -1.55 11.79 2.41
CA LEU A 334 -2.98 12.10 2.34
C LEU A 334 -3.85 10.88 2.70
N ALA A 335 -3.47 9.68 2.23
CA ALA A 335 -4.19 8.45 2.50
C ALA A 335 -4.20 8.13 4.00
N VAL A 336 -3.05 8.11 4.68
CA VAL A 336 -2.99 7.83 6.14
C VAL A 336 -3.75 8.86 6.97
N ALA A 337 -3.86 10.10 6.52
CA ALA A 337 -4.64 11.13 7.21
C ALA A 337 -6.16 10.91 7.10
N ASN A 338 -6.65 10.27 6.03
CA ASN A 338 -8.07 10.27 5.69
C ASN A 338 -8.76 8.90 5.64
N VAL A 339 -8.06 7.77 5.43
CA VAL A 339 -8.66 6.44 5.23
C VAL A 339 -9.56 5.98 6.37
N ARG A 340 -9.35 6.47 7.59
CA ARG A 340 -10.19 6.18 8.76
C ARG A 340 -11.68 6.41 8.50
N LYS A 341 -12.03 7.54 7.87
CA LYS A 341 -13.42 7.90 7.55
C LYS A 341 -14.05 6.92 6.54
N HIS A 342 -13.21 6.24 5.78
CA HIS A 342 -13.59 5.27 4.75
C HIS A 342 -13.56 3.82 5.25
N ARG A 343 -13.57 3.59 6.58
CA ARG A 343 -13.48 2.26 7.20
C ARG A 343 -12.34 1.43 6.60
N SER A 344 -11.18 2.07 6.47
CA SER A 344 -9.96 1.45 5.99
C SER A 344 -8.80 1.80 6.91
N GLY A 345 -7.81 0.95 6.97
CA GLY A 345 -6.61 1.17 7.76
C GLY A 345 -5.36 0.68 7.03
N ILE A 346 -4.26 1.39 7.21
CA ILE A 346 -2.98 1.11 6.59
C ILE A 346 -1.98 0.70 7.67
N MET A 347 -1.33 -0.43 7.47
CA MET A 347 -0.20 -0.86 8.28
C MET A 347 1.06 -0.77 7.43
N LEU A 348 1.97 0.09 7.84
CA LEU A 348 3.25 0.33 7.17
C LEU A 348 4.37 -0.35 7.95
N LEU A 349 5.14 -1.20 7.30
CA LEU A 349 6.36 -1.76 7.85
C LEU A 349 7.57 -1.09 7.20
N VAL A 350 8.48 -0.60 8.03
CA VAL A 350 9.75 0.00 7.60
C VAL A 350 10.89 -0.54 8.46
N GLN A 351 12.10 -0.45 7.98
CA GLN A 351 13.28 -0.86 8.76
C GLN A 351 13.70 0.24 9.73
N ASP A 352 13.68 1.48 9.27
CA ASP A 352 14.01 2.69 10.05
C ASP A 352 13.14 3.86 9.59
N PHE A 353 12.86 4.80 10.50
CA PHE A 353 12.07 5.99 10.19
C PHE A 353 12.76 6.89 9.15
N ASN A 354 14.09 6.93 9.12
CA ASN A 354 14.86 7.72 8.17
C ASN A 354 14.62 7.28 6.71
N GLN A 355 14.18 6.05 6.46
CA GLN A 355 13.78 5.63 5.13
C GLN A 355 12.55 6.42 4.64
N LEU A 356 11.57 6.66 5.51
CA LEU A 356 10.41 7.51 5.16
C LEU A 356 10.84 8.97 4.95
N VAL A 357 11.74 9.47 5.81
CA VAL A 357 12.29 10.84 5.65
C VAL A 357 13.02 11.01 4.32
N HIS A 358 13.77 10.00 3.90
CA HIS A 358 14.47 10.02 2.61
C HIS A 358 13.50 10.04 1.42
N HIS A 359 12.38 9.30 1.50
CA HIS A 359 11.41 9.23 0.40
C HIS A 359 10.45 10.43 0.35
N TYR A 360 9.93 10.86 1.49
CA TYR A 360 8.84 11.85 1.56
C TYR A 360 9.30 13.22 2.03
N GLY A 361 10.57 13.36 2.48
CA GLY A 361 11.00 14.53 3.23
C GLY A 361 10.52 14.50 4.68
N LYS A 362 11.11 15.37 5.50
CA LYS A 362 10.88 15.38 6.97
C LYS A 362 9.41 15.65 7.33
N ASN A 363 8.79 16.65 6.70
CA ASN A 363 7.43 17.07 7.04
C ASN A 363 6.39 16.00 6.77
N ASP A 364 6.43 15.38 5.59
CA ASP A 364 5.46 14.35 5.20
C ASP A 364 5.71 13.04 5.96
N ALA A 365 6.97 12.68 6.23
CA ALA A 365 7.31 11.52 7.05
C ALA A 365 6.80 11.70 8.50
N ASP A 366 6.98 12.87 9.10
CA ASP A 366 6.41 13.19 10.43
C ASP A 366 4.88 13.22 10.39
N GLY A 367 4.28 13.70 9.28
CA GLY A 367 2.85 13.63 9.02
C GLY A 367 2.33 12.19 8.97
N ILE A 368 2.99 11.29 8.25
CA ILE A 368 2.68 9.86 8.22
C ILE A 368 2.76 9.26 9.63
N LYS A 369 3.85 9.51 10.34
CA LYS A 369 4.08 9.00 11.71
C LYS A 369 3.03 9.48 12.69
N SER A 370 2.64 10.76 12.66
CA SER A 370 1.65 11.35 13.56
C SER A 370 0.23 10.85 13.28
N ASN A 371 -0.11 10.56 12.02
CA ASN A 371 -1.39 9.99 11.62
C ASN A 371 -1.49 8.45 11.81
N CYS A 372 -0.44 7.80 12.31
CA CYS A 372 -0.49 6.41 12.75
C CYS A 372 -0.79 6.36 14.25
N PHE A 373 -1.96 5.82 14.63
CA PHE A 373 -2.36 5.62 16.01
C PHE A 373 -1.38 4.69 16.75
N ALA A 374 -1.07 3.55 16.13
CA ALA A 374 -0.15 2.58 16.70
C ALA A 374 1.24 2.73 16.08
N LYS A 375 2.23 3.02 16.90
CA LYS A 375 3.65 3.06 16.54
C LYS A 375 4.37 1.96 17.32
N MET A 376 4.94 1.01 16.59
CA MET A 376 5.62 -0.14 17.19
C MET A 376 7.10 -0.14 16.85
N TYR A 377 7.93 -0.23 17.86
CA TYR A 377 9.38 -0.19 17.76
C TYR A 377 9.97 -1.51 18.26
N PHE A 378 10.55 -2.27 17.33
CA PHE A 378 11.32 -3.48 17.66
C PHE A 378 12.69 -3.10 18.22
N THR A 379 13.45 -4.09 18.68
CA THR A 379 14.84 -3.88 19.13
C THR A 379 15.75 -3.41 17.98
N GLY A 380 16.90 -2.85 18.31
CA GLY A 380 17.91 -2.44 17.32
C GLY A 380 17.58 -1.14 16.60
N GLN A 381 16.85 -0.21 17.23
CA GLN A 381 16.58 1.12 16.69
C GLN A 381 17.87 1.93 16.50
N SER A 382 17.86 2.85 15.53
CA SER A 382 18.94 3.82 15.36
C SER A 382 19.10 4.70 16.61
N LEU A 383 20.28 5.29 16.77
CA LEU A 383 20.56 6.18 17.90
C LEU A 383 19.58 7.36 17.94
N GLU A 384 19.25 7.91 16.78
CA GLU A 384 18.32 9.02 16.65
C GLU A 384 16.91 8.63 17.10
N THR A 385 16.38 7.51 16.59
CA THR A 385 15.07 6.98 17.00
C THR A 385 15.04 6.61 18.49
N ALA A 386 16.10 6.01 19.03
CA ALA A 386 16.17 5.66 20.44
C ALA A 386 16.20 6.92 21.33
N SER A 387 16.91 7.96 20.93
CA SER A 387 16.95 9.24 21.67
C SER A 387 15.61 9.98 21.63
N GLU A 388 14.90 9.93 20.50
CA GLU A 388 13.55 10.46 20.40
C GLU A 388 12.59 9.67 21.31
N LEU A 389 12.68 8.35 21.32
CA LEU A 389 11.86 7.49 22.15
C LEU A 389 12.10 7.71 23.63
N GLU A 390 13.34 7.86 24.07
CA GLU A 390 13.68 8.18 25.47
C GLU A 390 12.97 9.45 25.95
N LYS A 391 12.97 10.50 25.12
CA LYS A 391 12.26 11.74 25.40
C LYS A 391 10.74 11.56 25.42
N THR A 392 10.21 10.81 24.45
CA THR A 392 8.76 10.56 24.30
C THR A 392 8.19 9.71 25.44
N LEU A 393 8.95 8.74 25.91
CA LEU A 393 8.55 7.86 27.02
C LEU A 393 8.49 8.60 28.37
N GLY A 394 9.20 9.72 28.49
CA GLY A 394 9.20 10.55 29.68
C GLY A 394 10.04 9.99 30.83
N LYS A 395 9.85 10.58 32.01
CA LYS A 395 10.62 10.28 33.20
C LYS A 395 9.70 9.83 34.33
N TYR A 396 10.25 9.06 35.27
CA TYR A 396 9.60 8.71 36.51
C TYR A 396 10.53 8.98 37.68
N GLU A 397 9.95 9.19 38.88
CA GLU A 397 10.69 9.33 40.13
C GLU A 397 10.46 8.12 41.00
N TYR A 398 11.52 7.71 41.67
CA TYR A 398 11.48 6.67 42.70
C TYR A 398 12.38 7.04 43.87
N LYS A 399 12.20 6.39 44.99
CA LYS A 399 13.12 6.52 46.15
C LYS A 399 14.19 5.44 46.04
N ASP A 400 15.46 5.83 46.13
CA ASP A 400 16.57 4.89 46.24
C ASP A 400 16.59 4.18 47.60
N LYS A 401 17.59 3.33 47.80
CA LYS A 401 17.75 2.58 49.07
C LYS A 401 17.96 3.50 50.31
N ASP A 402 18.46 4.70 50.10
CA ASP A 402 18.70 5.71 51.11
C ASP A 402 17.52 6.67 51.33
N GLY A 403 16.39 6.41 50.62
CA GLY A 403 15.18 7.24 50.70
C GLY A 403 15.24 8.54 49.87
N ARG A 404 16.31 8.77 49.06
CA ARG A 404 16.48 9.96 48.24
C ARG A 404 15.63 9.84 46.99
N LYS A 405 15.01 10.96 46.58
CA LYS A 405 14.29 11.04 45.31
C LYS A 405 15.26 10.99 44.12
N VAL A 406 15.09 10.04 43.23
CA VAL A 406 15.85 9.89 41.99
C VAL A 406 14.91 9.99 40.82
N VAL A 407 15.25 10.83 39.82
CA VAL A 407 14.50 10.97 38.59
C VAL A 407 15.26 10.24 37.48
N ARG A 408 14.56 9.37 36.72
CA ARG A 408 15.15 8.57 35.67
C ARG A 408 14.23 8.55 34.46
N SER A 409 14.78 8.44 33.23
CA SER A 409 14.03 8.12 32.02
C SER A 409 13.33 6.76 32.16
N LEU A 410 12.07 6.64 31.69
CA LEU A 410 11.31 5.39 31.77
C LEU A 410 12.04 4.23 31.04
N MET A 411 12.69 4.53 29.94
CA MET A 411 13.77 3.74 29.33
C MET A 411 14.83 4.68 28.81
N THR A 412 16.10 4.33 29.01
CA THR A 412 17.21 5.04 28.40
C THR A 412 17.39 4.62 26.94
N ASN A 413 18.07 5.42 26.18
CA ASN A 413 18.46 5.14 24.80
C ASN A 413 19.14 3.76 24.66
N ASP A 414 20.08 3.41 25.56
CA ASP A 414 20.73 2.10 25.52
C ASP A 414 19.76 0.95 25.83
N GLU A 415 18.87 1.12 26.79
CA GLU A 415 17.83 0.12 27.09
C GLU A 415 16.87 -0.11 25.94
N ILE A 416 16.56 0.93 25.15
CA ILE A 416 15.74 0.85 23.94
C ILE A 416 16.47 0.07 22.84
N ARG A 417 17.73 0.44 22.57
CA ARG A 417 18.54 -0.19 21.52
C ARG A 417 18.85 -1.65 21.83
N MET A 418 19.11 -1.99 23.09
CA MET A 418 19.46 -3.33 23.57
C MET A 418 18.25 -4.13 24.08
N MET A 419 17.03 -3.71 23.76
CA MET A 419 15.82 -4.43 24.15
C MET A 419 15.86 -5.87 23.61
N LYS A 420 15.42 -6.83 24.43
CA LYS A 420 15.37 -8.25 24.02
C LYS A 420 14.56 -8.44 22.75
N ILE A 421 14.99 -9.31 21.83
CA ILE A 421 14.34 -9.57 20.52
C ILE A 421 12.86 -10.00 20.64
N ASN A 422 12.45 -10.57 21.76
CA ASN A 422 11.07 -10.93 22.03
C ASN A 422 10.23 -9.81 22.69
N ARG A 423 10.70 -8.57 22.62
CA ARG A 423 10.03 -7.37 23.14
C ARG A 423 9.93 -6.30 22.07
N ALA A 424 8.91 -5.47 22.19
CA ALA A 424 8.76 -4.23 21.42
C ALA A 424 8.16 -3.14 22.30
N LEU A 425 8.44 -1.90 21.97
CA LEU A 425 7.75 -0.74 22.50
C LEU A 425 6.58 -0.41 21.58
N LEU A 426 5.44 -0.14 22.18
CA LEU A 426 4.22 0.22 21.48
C LEU A 426 3.69 1.53 22.07
N ILE A 427 3.53 2.54 21.21
CA ILE A 427 2.95 3.84 21.54
C ILE A 427 1.65 3.97 20.73
N CYS A 428 0.52 4.10 21.43
CA CYS A 428 -0.80 4.15 20.79
C CYS A 428 -1.57 5.39 21.25
N GLY A 429 -1.69 6.37 20.37
CA GLY A 429 -2.44 7.60 20.64
C GLY A 429 -2.02 8.28 21.94
N HIS A 430 -3.00 8.51 22.81
CA HIS A 430 -2.83 9.15 24.13
C HIS A 430 -2.62 8.15 25.29
N HIS A 431 -2.56 6.85 24.99
CA HIS A 431 -2.37 5.83 26.01
C HIS A 431 -0.90 5.78 26.50
N PRO A 432 -0.66 5.43 27.76
CA PRO A 432 0.70 5.20 28.21
C PRO A 432 1.39 4.12 27.38
N PRO A 433 2.73 4.19 27.20
CA PRO A 433 3.47 3.27 26.37
C PRO A 433 3.36 1.82 26.89
N ILE A 434 3.44 0.85 26.00
CA ILE A 434 3.36 -0.56 26.32
C ILE A 434 4.69 -1.24 25.97
N LYS A 435 5.32 -1.92 26.94
CA LYS A 435 6.45 -2.83 26.69
C LYS A 435 5.92 -4.23 26.41
N ALA A 436 5.60 -4.51 25.15
CA ALA A 436 4.92 -5.72 24.72
C ALA A 436 5.87 -6.92 24.66
N ARG A 437 5.38 -8.10 25.07
CA ARG A 437 6.00 -9.39 24.77
C ARG A 437 5.50 -9.89 23.42
N LEU A 438 6.42 -10.33 22.58
CA LEU A 438 6.14 -10.79 21.22
C LEU A 438 5.99 -12.31 21.17
N ASN A 439 5.00 -12.77 20.39
CA ASN A 439 4.73 -14.18 20.16
C ASN A 439 4.61 -14.46 18.65
N PRO A 440 5.69 -14.83 17.95
CA PRO A 440 5.67 -15.12 16.53
C PRO A 440 4.64 -16.21 16.18
N TYR A 441 4.06 -16.16 14.97
CA TYR A 441 3.00 -17.08 14.54
C TYR A 441 3.39 -18.56 14.69
N TYR A 442 4.64 -18.92 14.43
CA TYR A 442 5.13 -20.29 14.53
C TYR A 442 5.23 -20.82 15.97
N LYS A 443 5.16 -19.97 16.99
CA LYS A 443 5.04 -20.33 18.41
C LYS A 443 3.60 -20.43 18.88
N ASN A 444 2.64 -20.01 18.06
CA ASN A 444 1.21 -20.18 18.33
C ASN A 444 0.71 -21.45 17.62
N VAL A 445 0.20 -22.41 18.39
CA VAL A 445 -0.21 -23.74 17.88
C VAL A 445 -1.19 -23.60 16.71
N PHE A 446 -2.20 -22.74 16.83
CA PHE A 446 -3.20 -22.52 15.78
C PHE A 446 -2.58 -21.90 14.53
N TYR A 447 -1.83 -20.81 14.67
CA TYR A 447 -1.24 -20.10 13.55
C TYR A 447 -0.16 -20.93 12.83
N SER A 448 0.60 -21.73 13.60
CA SER A 448 1.56 -22.68 13.04
C SER A 448 0.86 -23.77 12.21
N GLY A 449 -0.34 -24.20 12.61
CA GLY A 449 -1.17 -25.10 11.82
C GLY A 449 -1.67 -24.45 10.53
N TYR A 450 -2.15 -23.21 10.62
CA TYR A 450 -2.65 -22.45 9.46
C TYR A 450 -1.58 -22.22 8.39
N SER A 451 -0.34 -21.96 8.80
CA SER A 451 0.77 -21.74 7.87
C SER A 451 1.20 -22.97 7.07
N LYS A 452 0.72 -24.16 7.42
CA LYS A 452 1.02 -25.43 6.73
C LYS A 452 -0.06 -25.82 5.72
N LEU A 453 -1.16 -25.09 5.65
CA LEU A 453 -2.22 -25.39 4.70
C LEU A 453 -1.74 -25.14 3.26
N PRO A 454 -2.11 -26.01 2.31
CA PRO A 454 -1.65 -25.91 0.94
C PRO A 454 -2.14 -24.61 0.30
N VAL A 455 -1.29 -24.01 -0.52
CA VAL A 455 -1.65 -22.84 -1.34
C VAL A 455 -2.71 -23.27 -2.35
N PRO A 456 -3.79 -22.51 -2.52
CA PRO A 456 -4.79 -22.79 -3.55
C PRO A 456 -4.16 -22.76 -4.94
N LYS A 457 -4.71 -23.54 -5.87
CA LYS A 457 -4.30 -23.45 -7.28
C LYS A 457 -4.72 -22.09 -7.83
N LEU A 458 -3.76 -21.23 -7.99
CA LEU A 458 -3.92 -19.91 -8.58
C LEU A 458 -3.80 -20.06 -10.11
N GLN A 459 -4.87 -20.56 -10.73
CA GLN A 459 -4.92 -20.60 -12.20
C GLN A 459 -5.89 -19.51 -12.65
N ASN A 460 -5.38 -18.49 -13.30
CA ASN A 460 -6.21 -17.60 -14.08
C ASN A 460 -6.60 -18.32 -15.38
N LYS A 461 -7.82 -18.81 -15.42
CA LYS A 461 -8.44 -19.40 -16.63
C LYS A 461 -8.67 -18.37 -17.76
N ILE A 462 -8.22 -17.16 -17.59
CA ILE A 462 -8.34 -16.14 -18.64
C ILE A 462 -7.22 -16.40 -19.63
N LEU A 463 -7.55 -17.25 -20.60
CA LEU A 463 -6.78 -17.51 -21.81
C LEU A 463 -6.78 -16.27 -22.72
N ILE A 464 -6.25 -15.16 -22.26
CA ILE A 464 -5.85 -14.09 -23.17
C ILE A 464 -4.40 -14.40 -23.53
N GLU A 465 -4.26 -15.32 -24.48
CA GLU A 465 -2.95 -15.74 -25.00
C GLU A 465 -2.30 -14.64 -25.84
N HIS A 466 -3.06 -13.63 -26.26
CA HIS A 466 -2.58 -12.60 -27.17
C HIS A 466 -2.70 -11.20 -26.58
N LEU A 467 -1.64 -10.44 -26.71
CA LEU A 467 -1.67 -8.99 -26.58
C LEU A 467 -2.49 -8.43 -27.76
N PHE A 468 -3.59 -7.75 -27.44
CA PHE A 468 -4.31 -7.00 -28.45
C PHE A 468 -3.48 -5.77 -28.85
N ILE A 469 -2.82 -5.88 -29.97
CA ILE A 469 -2.03 -4.79 -30.55
C ILE A 469 -2.92 -4.01 -31.50
N LEU A 470 -2.95 -2.70 -31.34
CA LEU A 470 -3.71 -1.81 -32.21
C LEU A 470 -3.26 -2.01 -33.66
N PRO A 471 -4.17 -2.46 -34.56
CA PRO A 471 -3.81 -2.78 -35.97
C PRO A 471 -3.27 -1.55 -36.70
N THR A 472 -2.26 -1.78 -37.52
CA THR A 472 -1.71 -0.71 -38.39
C THR A 472 -2.64 -0.35 -39.55
N GLU A 473 -3.54 -1.24 -39.91
CA GLU A 473 -4.45 -1.10 -41.05
C GLU A 473 -5.62 -0.13 -40.79
N ILE A 474 -5.98 0.06 -39.52
CA ILE A 474 -7.01 1.06 -39.09
C ILE A 474 -6.60 2.50 -39.51
N PHE A 475 -5.33 2.72 -39.81
CA PHE A 475 -4.78 4.05 -40.15
C PHE A 475 -4.47 4.27 -41.61
N LYS A 476 -4.83 3.34 -42.48
CA LYS A 476 -4.80 3.59 -43.93
C LYS A 476 -6.12 4.24 -44.29
N LYS A 477 -6.11 5.55 -44.55
CA LYS A 477 -7.18 6.17 -45.30
C LYS A 477 -7.40 5.32 -46.57
N ASP A 478 -8.64 4.95 -46.86
CA ASP A 478 -9.05 4.45 -48.19
C ASP A 478 -8.70 5.51 -49.24
N SER A 479 -7.47 5.50 -49.71
CA SER A 479 -7.04 6.31 -50.86
C SER A 479 -7.70 5.89 -52.17
N ASN A 480 -8.62 4.91 -52.11
CA ASN A 480 -9.30 4.37 -53.30
C ASN A 480 -10.73 4.91 -53.48
N LYS A 481 -11.18 5.95 -52.77
CA LYS A 481 -12.52 6.51 -52.97
C LYS A 481 -12.58 7.78 -53.84
N GLU A 482 -11.47 8.26 -54.41
CA GLU A 482 -11.48 9.47 -55.23
C GLU A 482 -11.23 9.24 -56.73
N GLU A 483 -11.10 8.00 -57.24
CA GLU A 483 -10.89 7.75 -58.70
C GLU A 483 -12.12 7.30 -59.48
N ASP A 484 -13.28 7.05 -58.89
CA ASP A 484 -14.49 6.63 -59.64
C ASP A 484 -15.57 7.72 -59.75
N GLY A 485 -15.18 9.00 -59.72
CA GLY A 485 -16.11 10.13 -59.82
C GLY A 485 -15.95 11.02 -61.03
N ASN A 486 -15.26 10.58 -62.13
CA ASN A 486 -15.25 11.30 -63.39
C ASN A 486 -15.09 10.32 -64.60
N ALA A 487 -16.18 9.81 -65.06
CA ALA A 487 -16.35 9.31 -66.42
C ALA A 487 -17.78 9.60 -66.87
#